data_937c702e28e607bb841dae72e424f80f
#
_entry.id   937c702e28e607bb841dae72e424f80f
#
_cell.length_a   1.000
_cell.length_b   1.000
_cell.length_c   1.000
_cell.angle_alpha   90.00
_cell.angle_beta   90.00
_cell.angle_gamma   90.00
#
_symmetry.space_group_name_H-M   'P 1'
#
loop_
_entity.id
_entity.type
_entity.pdbx_description
1 polymer ?
#
loop_
_entity_poly.entity_id
_entity_poly.type
_entity_poly.pdbx_seq_one_letter_code
_entity_poly.pdbx_strand_id
1 'polypeptide(L)'
;MKQKFLAIFATVVLLFGMSACKDNADNPAIPSQKEMEESLIGLWCESFDYEDVTEDGKPFNRALIVVEAKADHTGYVALAVFDDEFNEPLEIYGGPKDAPFTWQVTAEGQVILTDPSTGTSISTARTRGDGSHNDFVDIGQIKMKSGTGSIAFSNATYEGTLAKAGSNNNEMIQDWMAKSTLPRACIVDSIPVLLFPSHMNYVFNYPSVDPFGNPCTLSGTITVNKKLIEEDKPFNGILLYNHFTIYATTQAPSRGAVEFPTGASLTNFIVVAPDYYGFGITEKEPQAYCISRANGRASLDAYLAAKRLIEDLEVKKGDDFVIAGYSEGGQTTMGVLREISERHPEIKVKRAFAGDGPYDINSMFDAITKGETEMPSTVCNLLYAYNHFFRLGYDIHDYLKDPVAKNFDEWFLSKQNKRKALDEELIKTKKTSDLLTESFLDASNPLSRRFSAAFSVDALTSGWKPRSDFDVMLFHDTKDDVVPVENFYAMSKFLKANGIKTEEFVGEYSAEATKEVGITNHEVSALTFFLRIVEWMTANY
;
A
#
# COMPACT_ATOMS: atom_id res chain seq x y z
N MET A 1 -26.09 20.21 6.50
CA MET A 1 -24.74 19.81 6.06
C MET A 1 -24.45 20.10 4.59
N LYS A 2 -25.20 19.62 3.58
CA LYS A 2 -24.95 19.94 2.15
C LYS A 2 -24.79 21.46 1.86
N GLN A 3 -25.54 22.32 2.54
CA GLN A 3 -25.39 23.78 2.36
C GLN A 3 -24.13 24.34 3.02
N LYS A 4 -23.67 23.78 4.18
CA LYS A 4 -22.41 24.16 4.81
C LYS A 4 -21.22 23.68 3.97
N PHE A 5 -21.32 22.47 3.40
CA PHE A 5 -20.30 21.91 2.51
C PHE A 5 -20.17 22.71 1.20
N LEU A 6 -21.30 23.15 0.63
CA LEU A 6 -21.29 24.01 -0.57
C LEU A 6 -20.61 25.36 -0.31
N ALA A 7 -20.77 25.92 0.91
CA ALA A 7 -20.09 27.15 1.31
C ALA A 7 -18.58 26.94 1.50
N ILE A 8 -18.16 25.81 2.06
CA ILE A 8 -16.74 25.43 2.20
C ILE A 8 -16.14 25.13 0.83
N PHE A 9 -16.86 24.41 -0.04
CA PHE A 9 -16.46 24.17 -1.43
C PHE A 9 -16.27 25.48 -2.20
N ALA A 10 -17.20 26.43 -2.08
CA ALA A 10 -17.09 27.76 -2.70
C ALA A 10 -15.88 28.54 -2.15
N THR A 11 -15.58 28.42 -0.86
CA THR A 11 -14.42 29.08 -0.23
C THR A 11 -13.09 28.50 -0.72
N VAL A 12 -13.00 27.19 -0.82
CA VAL A 12 -11.80 26.49 -1.32
C VAL A 12 -11.55 26.75 -2.81
N VAL A 13 -12.62 26.82 -3.59
CA VAL A 13 -12.59 27.15 -5.02
C VAL A 13 -11.89 28.50 -5.29
N LEU A 14 -12.07 29.47 -4.40
CA LEU A 14 -11.42 30.78 -4.51
C LEU A 14 -9.93 30.77 -4.15
N LEU A 15 -9.45 29.73 -3.45
CA LEU A 15 -8.07 29.65 -2.99
C LEU A 15 -7.07 29.36 -4.10
N PHE A 16 -7.50 28.73 -5.20
CA PHE A 16 -6.63 28.40 -6.33
C PHE A 16 -6.30 29.59 -7.25
N GLY A 17 -7.04 30.68 -7.13
CA GLY A 17 -6.97 31.76 -8.12
C GLY A 17 -5.89 32.80 -7.98
N MET A 18 -5.06 32.77 -6.95
CA MET A 18 -4.25 33.94 -6.61
C MET A 18 -2.75 33.66 -6.40
N SER A 19 -2.18 32.73 -7.14
CA SER A 19 -0.71 32.49 -7.10
C SER A 19 0.15 33.59 -7.76
N ALA A 20 -0.42 34.67 -8.27
CA ALA A 20 0.25 35.53 -9.23
C ALA A 20 0.38 37.02 -8.88
N CYS A 21 0.28 37.49 -7.64
CA CYS A 21 0.51 38.90 -7.34
C CYS A 21 1.60 39.09 -6.26
N LYS A 22 2.81 39.42 -6.72
CA LYS A 22 3.82 40.11 -5.90
C LYS A 22 3.58 41.60 -6.01
N ASP A 23 3.28 42.26 -4.89
CA ASP A 23 3.48 43.68 -4.76
C ASP A 23 4.98 43.95 -4.57
N ASN A 24 5.70 44.22 -5.63
CA ASN A 24 6.97 44.89 -5.63
C ASN A 24 7.01 45.92 -6.78
N ALA A 25 7.49 47.10 -6.48
CA ALA A 25 7.45 48.31 -7.28
C ALA A 25 8.30 48.32 -8.57
N ASP A 26 8.85 47.18 -8.97
CA ASP A 26 9.57 47.00 -10.23
C ASP A 26 8.97 45.80 -10.98
N ASN A 27 7.96 46.09 -11.80
CA ASN A 27 7.29 45.30 -12.83
C ASN A 27 7.75 43.83 -12.95
N PRO A 28 7.34 42.90 -12.04
CA PRO A 28 7.68 41.50 -12.17
C PRO A 28 6.87 40.92 -13.35
N ALA A 29 7.54 40.15 -14.20
CA ALA A 29 6.91 39.41 -15.27
C ALA A 29 5.78 38.54 -14.68
N ILE A 30 4.58 38.64 -15.27
CA ILE A 30 3.44 37.79 -14.92
C ILE A 30 3.90 36.34 -15.17
N PRO A 31 3.78 35.41 -14.20
CA PRO A 31 4.12 34.01 -14.44
C PRO A 31 3.40 33.46 -15.66
N SER A 32 4.07 32.65 -16.44
CA SER A 32 3.42 31.98 -17.57
C SER A 32 2.31 31.06 -17.07
N GLN A 33 1.32 30.79 -17.91
CA GLN A 33 0.24 29.83 -17.60
C GLN A 33 0.81 28.49 -17.04
N LYS A 34 1.89 27.99 -17.65
CA LYS A 34 2.55 26.77 -17.23
C LYS A 34 3.16 26.88 -15.82
N GLU A 35 3.83 27.97 -15.49
CA GLU A 35 4.37 28.18 -14.13
C GLU A 35 3.27 28.27 -13.09
N MET A 36 2.13 28.84 -13.45
CA MET A 36 0.95 28.88 -12.58
C MET A 36 0.35 27.50 -12.39
N GLU A 37 0.18 26.71 -13.44
CA GLU A 37 -0.29 25.33 -13.37
C GLU A 37 0.62 24.48 -12.48
N GLU A 38 1.93 24.53 -12.71
CA GLU A 38 2.92 23.81 -11.89
C GLU A 38 2.90 24.23 -10.42
N SER A 39 2.62 25.48 -10.13
CA SER A 39 2.52 25.98 -8.75
C SER A 39 1.29 25.49 -7.99
N LEU A 40 0.20 25.20 -8.70
CA LEU A 40 -1.07 24.74 -8.13
C LEU A 40 -1.07 23.25 -7.84
N ILE A 41 -0.33 22.45 -8.61
CA ILE A 41 -0.29 21.00 -8.44
C ILE A 41 0.23 20.63 -7.05
N GLY A 42 -0.54 19.81 -6.35
CA GLY A 42 -0.20 19.27 -5.04
C GLY A 42 -1.38 19.22 -4.08
N LEU A 43 -1.08 18.87 -2.84
CA LEU A 43 -2.01 18.83 -1.74
C LEU A 43 -1.86 20.09 -0.88
N TRP A 44 -2.99 20.71 -0.56
CA TRP A 44 -3.09 21.93 0.22
C TRP A 44 -4.00 21.68 1.41
N CYS A 45 -3.64 22.14 2.59
CA CYS A 45 -4.43 21.95 3.80
C CYS A 45 -4.33 23.11 4.78
N GLU A 46 -5.36 23.26 5.60
CA GLU A 46 -5.44 24.19 6.72
C GLU A 46 -6.29 23.57 7.83
N SER A 47 -5.80 23.60 9.06
CA SER A 47 -6.57 23.22 10.24
C SER A 47 -7.09 24.47 10.96
N PHE A 48 -8.32 24.37 11.48
CA PHE A 48 -8.95 25.44 12.23
C PHE A 48 -9.89 24.88 13.31
N ASP A 49 -10.10 25.67 14.34
CA ASP A 49 -11.04 25.31 15.40
C ASP A 49 -12.48 25.47 14.88
N TYR A 50 -13.26 24.39 14.98
CA TYR A 50 -14.64 24.37 14.52
C TYR A 50 -15.45 23.34 15.34
N GLU A 51 -16.32 23.84 16.23
CA GLU A 51 -17.13 23.01 17.11
C GLU A 51 -18.48 22.67 16.44
N ASP A 52 -18.77 21.38 16.32
CA ASP A 52 -20.06 20.85 15.86
C ASP A 52 -20.16 19.37 16.27
N VAL A 53 -21.11 18.64 15.70
CA VAL A 53 -21.26 17.20 15.86
C VAL A 53 -21.25 16.52 14.49
N THR A 54 -20.68 15.32 14.42
CA THR A 54 -20.70 14.45 13.24
C THR A 54 -22.12 13.99 12.91
N GLU A 55 -22.33 13.32 11.79
CA GLU A 55 -23.67 12.80 11.42
C GLU A 55 -24.20 11.77 12.43
N ASP A 56 -23.30 11.01 13.06
CA ASP A 56 -23.62 10.04 14.13
C ASP A 56 -23.68 10.67 15.55
N GLY A 57 -23.56 12.00 15.65
CA GLY A 57 -23.74 12.76 16.88
C GLY A 57 -22.52 12.87 17.79
N LYS A 58 -21.32 12.52 17.31
CA LYS A 58 -20.07 12.70 18.07
C LYS A 58 -19.63 14.16 18.03
N PRO A 59 -19.30 14.78 19.15
CA PRO A 59 -18.78 16.15 19.16
C PRO A 59 -17.38 16.19 18.55
N PHE A 60 -17.10 17.25 17.81
CA PHE A 60 -15.75 17.60 17.34
C PHE A 60 -15.48 19.09 17.54
N ASN A 61 -14.23 19.47 17.65
CA ASN A 61 -13.81 20.85 17.91
C ASN A 61 -12.72 21.34 16.97
N ARG A 62 -12.29 20.50 16.02
CA ARG A 62 -11.27 20.84 15.05
C ARG A 62 -11.62 20.31 13.68
N ALA A 63 -11.30 21.08 12.65
CA ALA A 63 -11.50 20.70 11.27
C ALA A 63 -10.21 20.93 10.44
N LEU A 64 -10.01 20.10 9.41
CA LEU A 64 -8.95 20.22 8.43
C LEU A 64 -9.58 20.28 7.04
N ILE A 65 -9.39 21.38 6.33
CA ILE A 65 -9.71 21.46 4.90
C ILE A 65 -8.54 20.86 4.13
N VAL A 66 -8.86 20.03 3.15
CA VAL A 66 -7.92 19.42 2.23
C VAL A 66 -8.35 19.70 0.79
N VAL A 67 -7.42 20.16 -0.03
CA VAL A 67 -7.61 20.38 -1.47
C VAL A 67 -6.48 19.73 -2.22
N GLU A 68 -6.77 18.83 -3.14
CA GLU A 68 -5.78 18.26 -4.05
C GLU A 68 -6.02 18.76 -5.47
N ALA A 69 -4.97 19.28 -6.12
CA ALA A 69 -4.96 19.57 -7.54
C ALA A 69 -3.91 18.68 -8.21
N LYS A 70 -4.34 17.87 -9.19
CA LYS A 70 -3.50 16.88 -9.89
C LYS A 70 -3.02 17.41 -11.22
N ALA A 71 -1.91 16.87 -11.71
CA ALA A 71 -1.30 17.23 -12.99
C ALA A 71 -2.17 16.89 -14.21
N ASP A 72 -3.18 16.03 -14.05
CA ASP A 72 -4.18 15.72 -15.08
C ASP A 72 -5.37 16.68 -15.10
N HIS A 73 -5.27 17.81 -14.40
CA HIS A 73 -6.30 18.82 -14.25
C HIS A 73 -7.57 18.34 -13.51
N THR A 74 -7.49 17.25 -12.78
CA THR A 74 -8.52 16.83 -11.81
C THR A 74 -8.11 17.23 -10.39
N GLY A 75 -9.05 17.18 -9.47
CA GLY A 75 -8.80 17.44 -8.06
C GLY A 75 -10.02 17.12 -7.21
N TYR A 76 -9.90 17.35 -5.91
CA TYR A 76 -11.02 17.23 -4.96
C TYR A 76 -10.85 18.16 -3.77
N VAL A 77 -11.96 18.34 -3.06
CA VAL A 77 -12.03 19.04 -1.77
C VAL A 77 -12.56 18.10 -0.72
N ALA A 78 -11.99 18.14 0.48
CA ALA A 78 -12.51 17.43 1.63
C ALA A 78 -12.43 18.26 2.91
N LEU A 79 -13.28 17.94 3.88
CA LEU A 79 -13.25 18.46 5.24
C LEU A 79 -13.18 17.26 6.18
N ALA A 80 -12.07 17.10 6.88
CA ALA A 80 -11.90 16.14 7.95
C ALA A 80 -12.18 16.82 9.31
N VAL A 81 -12.91 16.16 10.20
CA VAL A 81 -13.25 16.68 11.53
C VAL A 81 -12.69 15.77 12.62
N PHE A 82 -12.23 16.38 13.73
CA PHE A 82 -11.45 15.72 14.76
C PHE A 82 -11.94 16.11 16.16
N ASP A 83 -11.68 15.23 17.12
CA ASP A 83 -11.70 15.54 18.55
C ASP A 83 -10.42 16.27 19.00
N ASP A 84 -10.27 16.45 20.31
CA ASP A 84 -9.12 17.13 20.93
C ASP A 84 -7.78 16.43 20.64
N GLU A 85 -7.76 15.15 20.35
CA GLU A 85 -6.53 14.38 20.18
C GLU A 85 -5.92 14.52 18.78
N PHE A 86 -6.70 14.91 17.78
CA PHE A 86 -6.27 15.14 16.39
C PHE A 86 -5.45 13.99 15.76
N ASN A 87 -5.76 12.75 16.15
CA ASN A 87 -5.01 11.58 15.68
C ASN A 87 -5.60 10.99 14.41
N GLU A 88 -6.91 10.75 14.39
CA GLU A 88 -7.67 10.28 13.23
C GLU A 88 -8.96 11.08 13.08
N PRO A 89 -9.41 11.35 11.85
CA PRO A 89 -10.66 12.06 11.66
C PRO A 89 -11.85 11.22 12.16
N LEU A 90 -12.73 11.84 12.93
CA LEU A 90 -14.00 11.24 13.32
C LEU A 90 -14.90 11.03 12.12
N GLU A 91 -14.87 11.97 11.20
CA GLU A 91 -15.63 11.93 9.95
C GLU A 91 -14.96 12.76 8.87
N ILE A 92 -15.15 12.38 7.60
CA ILE A 92 -14.65 13.12 6.43
C ILE A 92 -15.81 13.38 5.48
N TYR A 93 -15.96 14.65 5.11
CA TYR A 93 -16.95 15.11 4.16
C TYR A 93 -16.26 15.47 2.82
N GLY A 94 -16.83 15.02 1.69
CA GLY A 94 -16.26 15.26 0.36
C GLY A 94 -15.17 14.25 -0.02
N GLY A 95 -14.11 14.70 -0.68
CA GLY A 95 -13.05 13.85 -1.19
C GLY A 95 -13.21 13.49 -2.68
N PRO A 96 -12.36 12.61 -3.22
CA PRO A 96 -12.27 12.35 -4.66
C PRO A 96 -13.58 11.88 -5.31
N LYS A 97 -14.45 11.22 -4.55
CA LYS A 97 -15.72 10.68 -5.05
C LYS A 97 -16.87 11.65 -4.90
N ASP A 98 -16.95 12.33 -3.75
CA ASP A 98 -18.12 13.11 -3.36
C ASP A 98 -17.99 14.61 -3.65
N ALA A 99 -16.78 15.11 -3.82
CA ALA A 99 -16.49 16.49 -4.18
C ALA A 99 -15.32 16.62 -5.17
N PRO A 100 -15.34 15.89 -6.30
CA PRO A 100 -14.34 16.05 -7.35
C PRO A 100 -14.54 17.37 -8.09
N PHE A 101 -13.47 17.93 -8.64
CA PHE A 101 -13.50 19.03 -9.60
C PHE A 101 -12.51 18.81 -10.73
N THR A 102 -12.72 19.50 -11.86
CA THR A 102 -11.68 19.73 -12.86
C THR A 102 -11.22 21.18 -12.79
N TRP A 103 -9.97 21.45 -13.15
CA TRP A 103 -9.41 22.78 -13.09
C TRP A 103 -8.59 23.13 -14.32
N GLN A 104 -8.52 24.42 -14.63
CA GLN A 104 -7.68 24.94 -15.69
C GLN A 104 -7.21 26.35 -15.35
N VAL A 105 -6.06 26.74 -15.87
CA VAL A 105 -5.56 28.11 -15.82
C VAL A 105 -5.76 28.74 -17.19
N THR A 106 -6.35 29.94 -17.26
CA THR A 106 -6.47 30.67 -18.51
C THR A 106 -5.18 31.38 -18.88
N ALA A 107 -5.06 31.83 -20.13
CA ALA A 107 -3.92 32.63 -20.58
C ALA A 107 -3.75 33.96 -19.81
N GLU A 108 -4.85 34.45 -19.23
CA GLU A 108 -4.87 35.66 -18.39
C GLU A 108 -4.55 35.36 -16.93
N GLY A 109 -4.27 34.11 -16.60
CA GLY A 109 -3.90 33.69 -15.26
C GLY A 109 -5.06 33.49 -14.28
N GLN A 110 -6.28 33.29 -14.80
CA GLN A 110 -7.43 32.90 -13.98
C GLN A 110 -7.46 31.38 -13.79
N VAL A 111 -7.80 30.92 -12.61
CA VAL A 111 -8.08 29.51 -12.35
C VAL A 111 -9.59 29.30 -12.43
N ILE A 112 -10.01 28.35 -13.25
CA ILE A 112 -11.41 27.93 -13.39
C ILE A 112 -11.52 26.54 -12.80
N LEU A 113 -12.43 26.36 -11.84
CA LEU A 113 -12.79 25.06 -11.29
C LEU A 113 -14.20 24.69 -11.76
N THR A 114 -14.37 23.46 -12.18
CA THR A 114 -15.65 22.95 -12.69
C THR A 114 -16.04 21.69 -11.95
N ASP A 115 -17.26 21.68 -11.42
CA ASP A 115 -17.89 20.46 -10.90
C ASP A 115 -18.30 19.57 -12.09
N PRO A 116 -17.70 18.38 -12.24
CA PRO A 116 -17.98 17.52 -13.39
C PRO A 116 -19.41 16.92 -13.36
N SER A 117 -20.07 16.92 -12.20
CA SER A 117 -21.43 16.36 -12.06
C SER A 117 -22.52 17.32 -12.51
N THR A 118 -22.32 18.61 -12.32
CA THR A 118 -23.30 19.67 -12.66
C THR A 118 -22.88 20.51 -13.85
N GLY A 119 -21.61 20.48 -14.22
CA GLY A 119 -21.02 21.39 -15.21
C GLY A 119 -20.90 22.84 -14.72
N THR A 120 -21.20 23.11 -13.45
CA THR A 120 -21.08 24.45 -12.88
C THR A 120 -19.61 24.81 -12.73
N SER A 121 -19.22 25.96 -13.27
CA SER A 121 -17.86 26.47 -13.21
C SER A 121 -17.77 27.70 -12.34
N ILE A 122 -16.71 27.83 -11.57
CA ILE A 122 -16.37 29.00 -10.77
C ILE A 122 -14.98 29.45 -11.20
N SER A 123 -14.83 30.74 -11.51
CA SER A 123 -13.53 31.31 -11.86
C SER A 123 -13.07 32.31 -10.82
N THR A 124 -11.76 32.38 -10.63
CA THR A 124 -11.15 33.41 -9.81
C THR A 124 -11.05 34.68 -10.61
N ALA A 125 -11.64 35.74 -10.11
CA ALA A 125 -11.54 37.07 -10.76
C ALA A 125 -10.19 37.72 -10.44
N ARG A 126 -9.51 38.22 -11.45
CA ARG A 126 -8.36 39.11 -11.28
C ARG A 126 -8.89 40.48 -10.85
N THR A 127 -8.58 40.94 -9.63
CA THR A 127 -8.80 42.34 -9.29
C THR A 127 -7.80 43.19 -10.09
N ARG A 128 -8.28 43.91 -11.08
CA ARG A 128 -7.52 45.02 -11.63
C ARG A 128 -7.41 46.11 -10.57
N GLY A 129 -6.27 46.76 -10.44
CA GLY A 129 -6.00 47.80 -9.46
C GLY A 129 -6.78 49.11 -9.64
N ASP A 130 -7.87 49.12 -10.40
CA ASP A 130 -8.75 50.27 -10.68
C ASP A 130 -10.09 50.22 -9.92
N GLY A 131 -10.32 49.23 -9.07
CA GLY A 131 -11.51 49.15 -8.20
C GLY A 131 -12.84 48.88 -8.91
N SER A 132 -12.86 48.49 -10.20
CA SER A 132 -14.10 48.14 -10.88
C SER A 132 -14.51 46.70 -10.61
N HIS A 133 -15.60 46.52 -9.87
CA HIS A 133 -16.24 45.22 -9.63
C HIS A 133 -17.04 44.80 -10.87
N ASN A 134 -16.79 43.59 -11.38
CA ASN A 134 -17.77 42.85 -12.16
C ASN A 134 -18.50 41.87 -11.23
N ASP A 135 -19.81 41.75 -11.45
CA ASP A 135 -20.81 41.04 -10.65
C ASP A 135 -20.49 39.58 -10.33
N PHE A 136 -19.54 39.34 -9.45
CA PHE A 136 -19.30 38.03 -8.82
C PHE A 136 -19.61 38.08 -7.33
N VAL A 137 -20.25 37.04 -6.84
CA VAL A 137 -20.60 36.87 -5.44
C VAL A 137 -19.39 37.18 -4.57
N ASP A 138 -19.49 38.21 -3.74
CA ASP A 138 -18.42 38.59 -2.78
C ASP A 138 -18.31 37.52 -1.70
N ILE A 139 -17.36 36.62 -1.87
CA ILE A 139 -17.09 35.54 -0.90
C ILE A 139 -15.81 35.82 -0.09
N GLY A 140 -15.34 37.06 -0.09
CA GLY A 140 -14.22 37.50 0.73
C GLY A 140 -12.95 37.85 -0.06
N GLN A 141 -12.00 38.47 0.62
CA GLN A 141 -10.70 38.86 0.04
C GLN A 141 -9.67 37.76 0.31
N ILE A 142 -9.01 37.34 -0.75
CA ILE A 142 -7.92 36.37 -0.66
C ILE A 142 -6.59 37.11 -0.87
N LYS A 143 -5.65 36.93 0.07
CA LYS A 143 -4.30 37.50 -0.01
C LYS A 143 -3.27 36.39 0.00
N MET A 144 -2.38 36.40 -0.99
CA MET A 144 -1.23 35.51 -0.98
C MET A 144 -0.02 36.18 -0.36
N LYS A 145 0.68 35.45 0.53
CA LYS A 145 2.02 35.80 0.97
C LYS A 145 3.04 35.10 0.07
N SER A 146 3.75 35.89 -0.73
CA SER A 146 4.79 35.33 -1.61
C SER A 146 5.95 34.73 -0.79
N GLY A 147 6.43 33.56 -1.20
CA GLY A 147 7.64 32.92 -0.68
C GLY A 147 7.46 31.86 0.40
N THR A 148 6.24 31.63 0.92
CA THR A 148 6.00 30.67 2.00
C THR A 148 5.24 29.41 1.58
N GLY A 149 4.79 29.30 0.34
CA GLY A 149 3.92 28.20 -0.12
C GLY A 149 2.58 28.17 0.63
N SER A 150 2.05 29.32 1.03
CA SER A 150 0.79 29.47 1.75
C SER A 150 -0.17 30.40 1.04
N ILE A 151 -1.47 30.12 1.15
CA ILE A 151 -2.57 30.89 0.59
C ILE A 151 -3.44 31.36 1.75
N ALA A 152 -3.53 32.70 1.96
CA ALA A 152 -4.41 33.27 2.96
C ALA A 152 -5.81 33.52 2.37
N PHE A 153 -6.85 33.22 3.12
CA PHE A 153 -8.23 33.52 2.74
C PHE A 153 -8.97 34.19 3.90
N SER A 154 -9.96 34.99 3.54
CA SER A 154 -10.83 35.64 4.51
C SER A 154 -12.22 35.76 3.89
N ASN A 155 -13.24 35.36 4.62
CA ASN A 155 -14.63 35.66 4.30
C ASN A 155 -15.35 36.18 5.54
N ALA A 156 -16.62 36.52 5.44
CA ALA A 156 -17.40 37.07 6.56
C ALA A 156 -17.47 36.16 7.80
N THR A 157 -17.07 34.90 7.68
CA THR A 157 -17.18 33.86 8.73
C THR A 157 -15.82 33.26 9.10
N TYR A 158 -14.82 33.24 8.19
CA TYR A 158 -13.54 32.56 8.40
C TYR A 158 -12.38 33.34 7.82
N GLU A 159 -11.26 33.31 8.55
CA GLU A 159 -9.94 33.73 8.05
C GLU A 159 -8.97 32.58 8.24
N GLY A 160 -8.16 32.26 7.23
CA GLY A 160 -7.20 31.19 7.31
C GLY A 160 -6.12 31.24 6.24
N THR A 161 -5.21 30.29 6.26
CA THR A 161 -4.10 30.18 5.32
C THR A 161 -3.91 28.72 4.95
N LEU A 162 -4.21 28.34 3.71
CA LEU A 162 -3.82 27.02 3.19
C LEU A 162 -2.31 26.99 2.96
N ALA A 163 -1.66 25.99 3.49
CA ALA A 163 -0.26 25.71 3.25
C ALA A 163 -0.12 24.46 2.37
N LYS A 164 0.86 24.47 1.46
CA LYS A 164 1.20 23.26 0.73
C LYS A 164 1.71 22.21 1.72
N ALA A 165 1.08 21.03 1.75
CA ALA A 165 1.43 19.98 2.67
C ALA A 165 2.90 19.54 2.48
N GLY A 166 3.66 19.47 3.54
CA GLY A 166 4.98 18.87 3.53
C GLY A 166 4.89 17.37 3.25
N SER A 167 5.98 16.74 2.81
CA SER A 167 5.99 15.34 2.37
C SER A 167 5.38 14.36 3.39
N ASN A 168 5.69 14.51 4.68
CA ASN A 168 5.17 13.63 5.74
C ASN A 168 3.67 13.84 6.00
N ASN A 169 3.21 15.09 6.01
CA ASN A 169 1.77 15.39 6.17
C ASN A 169 0.98 14.98 4.94
N ASN A 170 1.58 15.04 3.75
CA ASN A 170 0.94 14.67 2.50
C ASN A 170 0.54 13.18 2.49
N GLU A 171 1.44 12.28 2.90
CA GLU A 171 1.13 10.84 2.99
C GLU A 171 0.00 10.55 3.99
N MET A 172 0.03 11.17 5.15
CA MET A 172 -0.99 11.00 6.19
C MET A 172 -2.37 11.48 5.73
N ILE A 173 -2.44 12.65 5.11
CA ILE A 173 -3.71 13.21 4.62
C ILE A 173 -4.25 12.37 3.45
N GLN A 174 -3.39 11.94 2.53
CA GLN A 174 -3.80 11.05 1.44
C GLN A 174 -4.32 9.71 1.98
N ASP A 175 -3.72 9.18 3.04
CA ASP A 175 -4.18 7.99 3.72
C ASP A 175 -5.59 8.15 4.31
N TRP A 176 -5.85 9.27 4.99
CA TRP A 176 -7.19 9.59 5.51
C TRP A 176 -8.20 9.71 4.37
N MET A 177 -7.86 10.45 3.29
CA MET A 177 -8.75 10.62 2.15
C MET A 177 -9.04 9.28 1.44
N ALA A 178 -8.03 8.43 1.30
CA ALA A 178 -8.20 7.09 0.76
C ALA A 178 -9.20 6.28 1.59
N LYS A 179 -9.04 6.27 2.92
CA LYS A 179 -9.94 5.57 3.85
C LYS A 179 -11.37 6.09 3.79
N SER A 180 -11.58 7.38 3.57
CA SER A 180 -12.93 7.99 3.55
C SER A 180 -13.71 7.73 2.27
N THR A 181 -13.02 7.56 1.15
CA THR A 181 -13.64 7.46 -0.19
C THR A 181 -13.80 6.03 -0.68
N LEU A 182 -13.13 5.07 -0.03
CA LEU A 182 -13.26 3.66 -0.36
C LEU A 182 -14.49 3.06 0.33
N PRO A 183 -15.16 2.09 -0.32
CA PRO A 183 -16.25 1.38 0.30
C PRO A 183 -15.76 0.72 1.60
N ARG A 184 -16.62 0.69 2.63
CA ARG A 184 -16.32 -0.07 3.85
C ARG A 184 -15.99 -1.51 3.50
N ALA A 185 -15.14 -2.15 4.29
CA ALA A 185 -14.88 -3.58 4.15
C ALA A 185 -16.21 -4.35 4.22
N CYS A 186 -16.40 -5.28 3.29
CA CYS A 186 -17.61 -6.09 3.23
C CYS A 186 -17.29 -7.54 2.83
N ILE A 187 -18.00 -8.48 3.43
CA ILE A 187 -18.01 -9.87 2.98
C ILE A 187 -18.79 -9.93 1.67
N VAL A 188 -18.17 -10.52 0.64
CA VAL A 188 -18.75 -10.62 -0.70
C VAL A 188 -19.07 -12.08 -1.09
N ASP A 189 -18.41 -13.06 -0.45
CA ASP A 189 -18.63 -14.49 -0.71
C ASP A 189 -18.19 -15.34 0.49
N SER A 190 -18.50 -16.62 0.47
CA SER A 190 -18.01 -17.59 1.45
C SER A 190 -17.72 -18.94 0.79
N ILE A 191 -16.54 -19.50 1.08
CA ILE A 191 -16.04 -20.74 0.50
C ILE A 191 -15.84 -21.77 1.61
N PRO A 192 -16.56 -22.91 1.60
CA PRO A 192 -16.34 -23.97 2.56
C PRO A 192 -14.92 -24.53 2.49
N VAL A 193 -14.33 -24.81 3.65
CA VAL A 193 -13.01 -25.47 3.72
C VAL A 193 -13.23 -26.99 3.65
N LEU A 194 -12.86 -27.60 2.52
CA LEU A 194 -13.16 -29.00 2.25
C LEU A 194 -12.57 -29.98 3.29
N LEU A 195 -11.34 -29.75 3.73
CA LEU A 195 -10.67 -30.63 4.69
C LEU A 195 -11.12 -30.40 6.14
N PHE A 196 -11.75 -29.28 6.43
CA PHE A 196 -12.19 -28.89 7.77
C PHE A 196 -13.61 -28.34 7.72
N PRO A 197 -14.64 -29.20 7.75
CA PRO A 197 -16.05 -28.77 7.58
C PRO A 197 -16.56 -27.77 8.63
N SER A 198 -15.90 -27.70 9.77
CA SER A 198 -16.19 -26.68 10.80
C SER A 198 -15.64 -25.29 10.47
N HIS A 199 -14.82 -25.16 9.43
CA HIS A 199 -14.20 -23.91 9.04
C HIS A 199 -14.87 -23.31 7.79
N MET A 200 -14.81 -21.98 7.71
CA MET A 200 -15.33 -21.22 6.58
C MET A 200 -14.35 -20.11 6.22
N ASN A 201 -14.08 -19.95 4.93
CA ASN A 201 -13.40 -18.80 4.36
C ASN A 201 -14.45 -17.78 3.93
N TYR A 202 -14.47 -16.62 4.53
CA TYR A 202 -15.25 -15.47 4.06
C TYR A 202 -14.37 -14.63 3.17
N VAL A 203 -14.75 -14.50 1.90
CA VAL A 203 -14.10 -13.57 0.97
C VAL A 203 -14.57 -12.16 1.29
N PHE A 204 -13.66 -11.23 1.48
CA PHE A 204 -13.99 -9.85 1.77
C PHE A 204 -13.20 -8.89 0.87
N ASN A 205 -13.83 -7.76 0.58
CA ASN A 205 -13.20 -6.64 -0.06
C ASN A 205 -12.89 -5.58 0.99
N TYR A 206 -11.76 -4.88 0.84
CA TYR A 206 -11.34 -3.86 1.79
C TYR A 206 -10.66 -2.68 1.10
N PRO A 207 -10.77 -1.47 1.68
CA PRO A 207 -10.09 -0.29 1.19
C PRO A 207 -8.57 -0.40 1.41
N SER A 208 -7.80 0.04 0.42
CA SER A 208 -6.35 0.11 0.47
C SER A 208 -5.84 1.13 -0.57
N VAL A 209 -4.56 1.09 -0.87
CA VAL A 209 -3.95 1.84 -1.96
C VAL A 209 -3.24 0.91 -2.94
N ASP A 210 -3.17 1.32 -4.20
CA ASP A 210 -2.34 0.64 -5.18
C ASP A 210 -0.84 0.88 -4.90
N PRO A 211 0.09 0.19 -5.58
CA PRO A 211 1.52 0.39 -5.36
C PRO A 211 2.04 1.80 -5.69
N PHE A 212 1.23 2.64 -6.34
CA PHE A 212 1.53 4.04 -6.62
C PHE A 212 0.93 5.01 -5.60
N GLY A 213 0.20 4.50 -4.59
CA GLY A 213 -0.44 5.29 -3.54
C GLY A 213 -1.85 5.79 -3.89
N ASN A 214 -2.45 5.37 -5.01
CA ASN A 214 -3.81 5.77 -5.32
C ASN A 214 -4.83 4.86 -4.60
N PRO A 215 -5.97 5.41 -4.13
CA PRO A 215 -7.02 4.63 -3.51
C PRO A 215 -7.50 3.49 -4.40
N CYS A 216 -7.61 2.30 -3.82
CA CYS A 216 -8.16 1.13 -4.50
C CYS A 216 -8.91 0.21 -3.53
N THR A 217 -9.62 -0.76 -4.07
CA THR A 217 -10.19 -1.87 -3.30
C THR A 217 -9.35 -3.11 -3.54
N LEU A 218 -8.97 -3.79 -2.47
CA LEU A 218 -8.32 -5.08 -2.50
C LEU A 218 -9.24 -6.16 -1.93
N SER A 219 -8.83 -7.41 -2.05
CA SER A 219 -9.57 -8.56 -1.54
C SER A 219 -8.68 -9.53 -0.76
N GLY A 220 -9.33 -10.41 -0.03
CA GLY A 220 -8.69 -11.46 0.75
C GLY A 220 -9.72 -12.36 1.40
N THR A 221 -9.28 -13.17 2.36
CA THR A 221 -10.16 -14.06 3.12
C THR A 221 -10.03 -13.85 4.62
N ILE A 222 -11.15 -14.09 5.32
CA ILE A 222 -11.22 -14.25 6.76
C ILE A 222 -11.64 -15.69 7.02
N THR A 223 -10.75 -16.51 7.59
CA THR A 223 -11.02 -17.91 7.92
C THR A 223 -11.37 -18.03 9.39
N VAL A 224 -12.51 -18.68 9.68
CA VAL A 224 -13.01 -18.87 11.05
C VAL A 224 -13.44 -20.31 11.29
N ASN A 225 -13.33 -20.76 12.55
CA ASN A 225 -13.98 -21.97 13.03
C ASN A 225 -15.42 -21.66 13.47
N LYS A 226 -16.40 -22.07 12.67
CA LYS A 226 -17.83 -21.81 12.93
C LYS A 226 -18.32 -22.34 14.27
N LYS A 227 -17.75 -23.47 14.76
CA LYS A 227 -18.14 -24.03 16.06
C LYS A 227 -17.88 -23.06 17.21
N LEU A 228 -16.80 -22.27 17.17
CA LEU A 228 -16.55 -21.28 18.21
C LEU A 228 -17.64 -20.20 18.20
N ILE A 229 -18.10 -19.78 17.02
CA ILE A 229 -19.19 -18.81 16.90
C ILE A 229 -20.50 -19.41 17.39
N GLU A 230 -20.84 -20.64 16.96
CA GLU A 230 -22.06 -21.34 17.37
C GLU A 230 -22.11 -21.64 18.89
N GLU A 231 -20.95 -21.91 19.50
CA GLU A 231 -20.80 -22.17 20.93
C GLU A 231 -20.55 -20.91 21.75
N ASP A 232 -20.60 -19.72 21.15
CA ASP A 232 -20.34 -18.43 21.78
C ASP A 232 -18.96 -18.36 22.50
N LYS A 233 -17.97 -19.06 21.98
CA LYS A 233 -16.59 -19.12 22.50
C LYS A 233 -15.70 -18.08 21.82
N PRO A 234 -14.77 -17.46 22.57
CA PRO A 234 -13.85 -16.51 21.97
C PRO A 234 -12.79 -17.21 21.13
N PHE A 235 -12.35 -16.55 20.04
CA PHE A 235 -11.10 -16.83 19.37
C PHE A 235 -9.91 -16.33 20.20
N ASN A 236 -8.72 -16.90 19.99
CA ASN A 236 -7.50 -16.47 20.68
C ASN A 236 -7.04 -15.07 20.24
N GLY A 237 -7.32 -14.69 19.00
CA GLY A 237 -6.95 -13.42 18.41
C GLY A 237 -7.04 -13.46 16.89
N ILE A 238 -6.27 -12.61 16.23
CA ILE A 238 -6.17 -12.55 14.75
C ILE A 238 -4.75 -12.94 14.34
N LEU A 239 -4.65 -13.86 13.38
CA LEU A 239 -3.44 -14.17 12.63
C LEU A 239 -3.53 -13.52 11.25
N LEU A 240 -2.66 -12.59 10.93
CA LEU A 240 -2.44 -12.10 9.58
C LEU A 240 -1.45 -13.04 8.88
N TYR A 241 -1.93 -13.76 7.89
CA TYR A 241 -1.14 -14.67 7.10
C TYR A 241 -0.78 -14.05 5.75
N ASN A 242 0.49 -13.84 5.52
CA ASN A 242 1.04 -13.34 4.28
C ASN A 242 1.45 -14.54 3.41
N HIS A 243 0.76 -14.73 2.28
CA HIS A 243 1.02 -15.87 1.41
C HIS A 243 2.38 -15.77 0.71
N PHE A 244 2.94 -16.93 0.34
CA PHE A 244 4.14 -17.03 -0.48
C PHE A 244 3.83 -16.73 -1.97
N THR A 245 4.83 -16.78 -2.81
CA THR A 245 4.72 -16.49 -4.25
C THR A 245 3.64 -17.32 -4.94
N ILE A 246 2.72 -16.65 -5.59
CA ILE A 246 1.69 -17.23 -6.47
C ILE A 246 1.77 -16.59 -7.86
N TYR A 247 1.30 -17.29 -8.87
CA TYR A 247 1.31 -16.82 -10.26
C TYR A 247 -0.06 -16.88 -10.91
N ALA A 248 -0.87 -17.89 -10.58
CA ALA A 248 -2.20 -18.06 -11.17
C ALA A 248 -3.29 -17.46 -10.27
N THR A 249 -4.31 -16.86 -10.89
CA THR A 249 -5.48 -16.31 -10.16
C THR A 249 -6.14 -17.34 -9.25
N THR A 250 -6.15 -18.61 -9.65
CA THR A 250 -6.70 -19.71 -8.84
C THR A 250 -5.93 -20.02 -7.54
N GLN A 251 -4.76 -19.40 -7.35
CA GLN A 251 -3.94 -19.59 -6.15
C GLN A 251 -4.21 -18.48 -5.11
N ALA A 252 -4.93 -17.42 -5.46
CA ALA A 252 -5.24 -16.35 -4.54
C ALA A 252 -6.12 -16.84 -3.38
N PRO A 253 -5.91 -16.36 -2.15
CA PRO A 253 -6.73 -16.70 -0.99
C PRO A 253 -8.24 -16.55 -1.25
N SER A 254 -8.67 -15.45 -1.86
CA SER A 254 -10.08 -15.20 -2.20
C SER A 254 -10.66 -16.15 -3.25
N ARG A 255 -9.83 -16.95 -3.91
CA ARG A 255 -10.25 -17.99 -4.87
C ARG A 255 -10.31 -19.39 -4.25
N GLY A 256 -10.18 -19.48 -2.92
CA GLY A 256 -10.28 -20.72 -2.16
C GLY A 256 -9.01 -21.57 -2.19
N ALA A 257 -7.85 -20.97 -2.46
CA ALA A 257 -6.57 -21.65 -2.34
C ALA A 257 -6.39 -22.14 -0.89
N VAL A 258 -6.30 -23.46 -0.73
CA VAL A 258 -6.13 -24.10 0.57
C VAL A 258 -4.65 -24.11 0.90
N GLU A 259 -4.21 -23.09 1.60
CA GLU A 259 -2.86 -23.04 2.15
C GLU A 259 -2.89 -23.13 3.68
N PHE A 260 -1.74 -22.92 4.29
CA PHE A 260 -1.54 -22.86 5.73
C PHE A 260 -2.64 -22.12 6.54
N PRO A 261 -3.35 -21.08 6.04
CA PRO A 261 -4.44 -20.42 6.77
C PRO A 261 -5.45 -21.39 7.36
N THR A 262 -5.76 -22.44 6.63
CA THR A 262 -6.70 -23.48 7.12
C THR A 262 -6.10 -24.27 8.29
N GLY A 263 -4.82 -24.63 8.21
CA GLY A 263 -4.12 -25.29 9.32
C GLY A 263 -3.97 -24.39 10.55
N ALA A 264 -3.65 -23.13 10.34
CA ALA A 264 -3.52 -22.14 11.41
C ALA A 264 -4.84 -21.85 12.13
N SER A 265 -5.98 -21.95 11.44
CA SER A 265 -7.30 -21.77 12.08
C SER A 265 -7.64 -22.89 13.08
N LEU A 266 -6.96 -24.05 13.02
CA LEU A 266 -7.07 -25.10 14.04
C LEU A 266 -6.57 -24.66 15.42
N THR A 267 -5.77 -23.60 15.48
CA THR A 267 -5.28 -23.01 16.75
C THR A 267 -6.29 -22.01 17.35
N ASN A 268 -7.51 -21.98 16.85
CA ASN A 268 -8.57 -21.06 17.27
C ASN A 268 -8.27 -19.57 17.07
N PHE A 269 -7.38 -19.24 16.13
CA PHE A 269 -7.25 -17.87 15.62
C PHE A 269 -8.21 -17.61 14.47
N ILE A 270 -8.66 -16.38 14.34
CA ILE A 270 -9.24 -15.87 13.11
C ILE A 270 -8.06 -15.60 12.16
N VAL A 271 -8.06 -16.20 10.96
CA VAL A 271 -6.96 -16.01 10.01
C VAL A 271 -7.39 -15.04 8.92
N VAL A 272 -6.63 -13.98 8.74
CA VAL A 272 -6.81 -13.00 7.66
C VAL A 272 -5.70 -13.23 6.63
N ALA A 273 -6.08 -13.47 5.37
CA ALA A 273 -5.14 -13.68 4.28
C ALA A 273 -5.48 -12.76 3.10
N PRO A 274 -4.72 -11.66 2.90
CA PRO A 274 -4.89 -10.79 1.75
C PRO A 274 -4.44 -11.45 0.45
N ASP A 275 -5.03 -11.05 -0.69
CA ASP A 275 -4.61 -11.53 -2.02
C ASP A 275 -3.38 -10.79 -2.56
N TYR A 276 -3.00 -9.65 -2.00
CA TYR A 276 -2.10 -8.63 -2.52
C TYR A 276 -2.59 -7.95 -3.81
N TYR A 277 -1.94 -6.85 -4.18
CA TYR A 277 -2.25 -6.15 -5.42
C TYR A 277 -1.82 -6.97 -6.65
N GLY A 278 -2.71 -7.07 -7.61
CA GLY A 278 -2.55 -7.89 -8.81
C GLY A 278 -3.25 -9.24 -8.73
N PHE A 279 -3.91 -9.57 -7.61
CA PHE A 279 -4.73 -10.77 -7.46
C PHE A 279 -6.13 -10.44 -6.92
N GLY A 280 -6.99 -11.44 -6.82
CA GLY A 280 -8.36 -11.28 -6.36
C GLY A 280 -9.15 -10.28 -7.21
N ILE A 281 -9.66 -9.21 -6.58
CA ILE A 281 -10.44 -8.17 -7.29
C ILE A 281 -9.56 -7.34 -8.25
N THR A 282 -8.24 -7.31 -8.04
CA THR A 282 -7.26 -6.60 -8.89
C THR A 282 -6.52 -7.53 -9.85
N GLU A 283 -7.05 -8.72 -10.16
CA GLU A 283 -6.38 -9.74 -10.99
C GLU A 283 -6.01 -9.29 -12.42
N LYS A 284 -6.60 -8.20 -12.91
CA LYS A 284 -6.27 -7.61 -14.23
C LYS A 284 -5.03 -6.72 -14.20
N GLU A 285 -4.60 -6.31 -13.01
CA GLU A 285 -3.45 -5.45 -12.83
C GLU A 285 -2.16 -6.29 -12.71
N PRO A 286 -0.99 -5.75 -13.04
CA PRO A 286 0.28 -6.43 -12.77
C PRO A 286 0.44 -6.76 -11.28
N GLN A 287 1.07 -7.90 -10.98
CA GLN A 287 1.36 -8.29 -9.61
C GLN A 287 2.47 -7.41 -9.02
N ALA A 288 2.26 -6.87 -7.81
CA ALA A 288 3.28 -6.14 -7.05
C ALA A 288 4.28 -7.11 -6.39
N TYR A 289 4.88 -8.00 -7.20
CA TYR A 289 5.72 -9.09 -6.74
C TYR A 289 6.95 -8.61 -5.97
N CYS A 290 7.05 -9.01 -4.70
CA CYS A 290 8.12 -8.60 -3.79
C CYS A 290 8.32 -7.07 -3.66
N ILE A 291 7.29 -6.27 -3.91
CA ILE A 291 7.32 -4.84 -3.62
C ILE A 291 6.92 -4.65 -2.16
N SER A 292 7.93 -4.56 -1.28
CA SER A 292 7.76 -4.67 0.18
C SER A 292 6.82 -3.62 0.78
N ARG A 293 6.82 -2.38 0.24
CA ARG A 293 5.91 -1.32 0.69
C ARG A 293 4.46 -1.60 0.28
N ALA A 294 4.25 -2.03 -0.97
CA ALA A 294 2.91 -2.30 -1.46
C ALA A 294 2.26 -3.49 -0.72
N ASN A 295 2.98 -4.62 -0.62
CA ASN A 295 2.45 -5.82 0.03
C ASN A 295 2.30 -5.63 1.54
N GLY A 296 3.25 -4.96 2.22
CA GLY A 296 3.14 -4.62 3.63
C GLY A 296 1.93 -3.76 3.93
N ARG A 297 1.68 -2.73 3.12
CA ARG A 297 0.51 -1.87 3.23
C ARG A 297 -0.79 -2.62 2.96
N ALA A 298 -0.88 -3.33 1.85
CA ALA A 298 -2.07 -4.13 1.50
C ALA A 298 -2.46 -5.12 2.61
N SER A 299 -1.46 -5.77 3.21
CA SER A 299 -1.67 -6.73 4.30
C SER A 299 -2.12 -6.07 5.59
N LEU A 300 -1.51 -4.95 5.97
CA LEU A 300 -1.95 -4.23 7.17
C LEU A 300 -3.36 -3.68 7.01
N ASP A 301 -3.71 -3.13 5.85
CA ASP A 301 -5.06 -2.64 5.57
C ASP A 301 -6.09 -3.78 5.61
N ALA A 302 -5.73 -5.00 5.14
CA ALA A 302 -6.57 -6.19 5.29
C ALA A 302 -6.84 -6.51 6.77
N TYR A 303 -5.79 -6.50 7.61
CA TYR A 303 -5.94 -6.73 9.05
C TYR A 303 -6.85 -5.70 9.70
N LEU A 304 -6.63 -4.41 9.45
CA LEU A 304 -7.42 -3.32 10.02
C LEU A 304 -8.90 -3.43 9.62
N ALA A 305 -9.13 -3.69 8.34
CA ALA A 305 -10.47 -3.88 7.79
C ALA A 305 -11.17 -5.12 8.35
N ALA A 306 -10.46 -6.25 8.44
CA ALA A 306 -11.00 -7.48 9.02
C ALA A 306 -11.27 -7.32 10.52
N LYS A 307 -10.36 -6.67 11.27
CA LYS A 307 -10.55 -6.39 12.70
C LYS A 307 -11.85 -5.61 12.93
N ARG A 308 -12.07 -4.53 12.17
CA ARG A 308 -13.30 -3.74 12.26
C ARG A 308 -14.54 -4.56 11.90
N LEU A 309 -14.49 -5.34 10.83
CA LEU A 309 -15.59 -6.18 10.39
C LEU A 309 -15.96 -7.24 11.44
N ILE A 310 -14.96 -7.84 12.11
CA ILE A 310 -15.13 -8.79 13.21
C ILE A 310 -15.79 -8.12 14.43
N GLU A 311 -15.39 -6.89 14.74
CA GLU A 311 -15.96 -6.08 15.81
C GLU A 311 -17.41 -5.68 15.49
N ASP A 312 -17.70 -5.23 14.28
CA ASP A 312 -19.06 -4.88 13.80
C ASP A 312 -20.02 -6.10 13.83
N LEU A 313 -19.49 -7.32 13.64
CA LEU A 313 -20.23 -8.58 13.71
C LEU A 313 -20.29 -9.17 15.14
N GLU A 314 -19.75 -8.48 16.13
CA GLU A 314 -19.71 -8.87 17.55
C GLU A 314 -19.07 -10.26 17.80
N VAL A 315 -18.13 -10.68 16.94
CA VAL A 315 -17.43 -11.95 17.10
C VAL A 315 -16.43 -11.87 18.24
N LYS A 316 -16.59 -12.74 19.25
CA LYS A 316 -15.73 -12.76 20.43
C LYS A 316 -14.31 -13.21 20.11
N LYS A 317 -13.33 -12.40 20.47
CA LYS A 317 -11.90 -12.72 20.31
C LYS A 317 -11.04 -12.07 21.40
N GLY A 318 -9.85 -12.64 21.62
CA GLY A 318 -8.78 -11.98 22.36
C GLY A 318 -8.11 -10.87 21.53
N ASP A 319 -7.21 -10.15 22.17
CA ASP A 319 -6.51 -9.00 21.59
C ASP A 319 -5.19 -9.36 20.90
N ASP A 320 -4.80 -10.64 20.94
CA ASP A 320 -3.53 -11.06 20.37
C ASP A 320 -3.55 -10.96 18.85
N PHE A 321 -2.56 -10.22 18.33
CA PHE A 321 -2.29 -10.06 16.92
C PHE A 321 -0.97 -10.73 16.56
N VAL A 322 -1.04 -11.74 15.71
CA VAL A 322 0.09 -12.52 15.22
C VAL A 322 0.23 -12.32 13.71
N ILE A 323 1.46 -12.25 13.22
CA ILE A 323 1.75 -12.10 11.80
C ILE A 323 2.65 -13.25 11.37
N ALA A 324 2.37 -13.86 10.23
CA ALA A 324 3.20 -14.94 9.70
C ALA A 324 3.27 -14.91 8.17
N GLY A 325 4.42 -15.29 7.63
CA GLY A 325 4.61 -15.45 6.20
C GLY A 325 5.95 -16.11 5.85
N TYR A 326 5.95 -16.79 4.71
CA TYR A 326 7.09 -17.50 4.17
C TYR A 326 7.45 -16.97 2.78
N SER A 327 8.73 -16.93 2.41
CA SER A 327 9.18 -16.45 1.10
C SER A 327 8.76 -15.00 0.85
N GLU A 328 8.03 -14.67 -0.23
CA GLU A 328 7.39 -13.37 -0.43
C GLU A 328 6.56 -12.96 0.79
N GLY A 329 5.85 -13.91 1.41
CA GLY A 329 5.11 -13.66 2.64
C GLY A 329 6.00 -13.32 3.83
N GLY A 330 7.20 -13.88 3.91
CA GLY A 330 8.23 -13.51 4.90
C GLY A 330 8.67 -12.06 4.72
N GLN A 331 8.95 -11.65 3.49
CA GLN A 331 9.23 -10.26 3.15
C GLN A 331 8.04 -9.35 3.51
N THR A 332 6.83 -9.75 3.11
CA THR A 332 5.62 -8.99 3.41
C THR A 332 5.40 -8.85 4.91
N THR A 333 5.67 -9.89 5.72
CA THR A 333 5.59 -9.83 7.19
C THR A 333 6.50 -8.72 7.75
N MET A 334 7.73 -8.63 7.27
CA MET A 334 8.62 -7.53 7.67
C MET A 334 8.15 -6.18 7.12
N GLY A 335 7.54 -6.15 5.93
CA GLY A 335 6.88 -4.97 5.37
C GLY A 335 5.73 -4.47 6.25
N VAL A 336 4.91 -5.37 6.80
CA VAL A 336 3.83 -5.03 7.77
C VAL A 336 4.42 -4.44 9.04
N LEU A 337 5.51 -5.01 9.59
CA LEU A 337 6.17 -4.43 10.78
C LEU A 337 6.72 -3.02 10.51
N ARG A 338 7.20 -2.77 9.29
CA ARG A 338 7.60 -1.41 8.86
C ARG A 338 6.41 -0.46 8.83
N GLU A 339 5.29 -0.83 8.18
CA GLU A 339 4.08 -0.01 8.13
C GLU A 339 3.54 0.30 9.53
N ILE A 340 3.52 -0.70 10.43
CA ILE A 340 3.15 -0.51 11.84
C ILE A 340 4.10 0.48 12.53
N SER A 341 5.41 0.35 12.32
CA SER A 341 6.39 1.24 12.96
C SER A 341 6.28 2.68 12.48
N GLU A 342 6.00 2.88 11.20
CA GLU A 342 5.98 4.20 10.56
C GLU A 342 4.63 4.91 10.73
N ARG A 343 3.50 4.17 10.74
CA ARG A 343 2.16 4.77 10.61
C ARG A 343 1.16 4.37 11.68
N HIS A 344 1.35 3.23 12.35
CA HIS A 344 0.39 2.65 13.30
C HIS A 344 1.06 2.25 14.61
N PRO A 345 1.72 3.19 15.31
CA PRO A 345 2.46 2.88 16.53
C PRO A 345 1.57 2.33 17.68
N GLU A 346 0.26 2.51 17.60
CA GLU A 346 -0.73 1.98 18.54
C GLU A 346 -0.96 0.48 18.40
N ILE A 347 -0.67 -0.12 17.25
CA ILE A 347 -0.90 -1.55 17.00
C ILE A 347 0.16 -2.38 17.74
N LYS A 348 -0.29 -3.24 18.63
CA LYS A 348 0.56 -4.20 19.34
C LYS A 348 0.61 -5.52 18.60
N VAL A 349 1.81 -5.97 18.26
CA VAL A 349 2.06 -7.28 17.65
C VAL A 349 2.53 -8.24 18.74
N LYS A 350 1.81 -9.33 18.93
CA LYS A 350 2.18 -10.38 19.90
C LYS A 350 3.46 -11.09 19.47
N ARG A 351 3.51 -11.50 18.21
CA ARG A 351 4.66 -12.13 17.58
C ARG A 351 4.57 -12.10 16.06
N ALA A 352 5.70 -11.93 15.40
CA ALA A 352 5.85 -12.05 13.96
C ALA A 352 6.75 -13.24 13.60
N PHE A 353 6.34 -14.00 12.58
CA PHE A 353 7.05 -15.15 12.05
C PHE A 353 7.40 -14.88 10.59
N ALA A 354 8.69 -14.78 10.28
CA ALA A 354 9.17 -14.49 8.94
C ALA A 354 10.19 -15.56 8.49
N GLY A 355 9.81 -16.36 7.50
CA GLY A 355 10.61 -17.45 6.98
C GLY A 355 11.12 -17.20 5.57
N ASP A 356 12.38 -17.54 5.29
CA ASP A 356 13.07 -17.56 3.99
C ASP A 356 12.70 -16.38 3.06
N GLY A 357 12.54 -15.19 3.64
CA GLY A 357 12.09 -14.01 2.90
C GLY A 357 13.25 -13.27 2.22
N PRO A 358 13.02 -12.68 1.02
CA PRO A 358 13.98 -11.82 0.33
C PRO A 358 13.99 -10.41 0.95
N TYR A 359 14.53 -10.28 2.16
CA TYR A 359 14.53 -9.03 2.94
C TYR A 359 15.51 -7.98 2.40
N ASP A 360 16.63 -8.45 1.84
CA ASP A 360 17.63 -7.65 1.16
C ASP A 360 17.65 -8.01 -0.34
N ILE A 361 16.85 -7.29 -1.09
CA ILE A 361 16.72 -7.52 -2.54
C ILE A 361 18.07 -7.36 -3.28
N ASN A 362 19.03 -6.61 -2.72
CA ASN A 362 20.36 -6.51 -3.36
C ASN A 362 21.09 -7.85 -3.33
N SER A 363 20.97 -8.64 -2.25
CA SER A 363 21.55 -9.98 -2.22
C SER A 363 20.87 -10.94 -3.21
N MET A 364 19.57 -10.74 -3.47
CA MET A 364 18.87 -11.43 -4.56
C MET A 364 19.41 -11.03 -5.93
N PHE A 365 19.64 -9.73 -6.15
CA PHE A 365 20.22 -9.23 -7.40
C PHE A 365 21.60 -9.85 -7.66
N ASP A 366 22.46 -9.90 -6.66
CA ASP A 366 23.76 -10.56 -6.71
C ASP A 366 23.67 -12.04 -7.07
N ALA A 367 22.67 -12.75 -6.53
CA ALA A 367 22.41 -14.15 -6.84
C ALA A 367 21.90 -14.32 -8.28
N ILE A 368 20.94 -13.48 -8.69
CA ILE A 368 20.36 -13.47 -10.05
C ILE A 368 21.46 -13.33 -11.12
N THR A 369 22.45 -12.48 -10.89
CA THR A 369 23.48 -12.19 -11.89
C THR A 369 24.60 -13.25 -11.96
N LYS A 370 24.70 -14.17 -10.98
CA LYS A 370 25.87 -15.06 -10.81
C LYS A 370 25.74 -16.47 -11.40
N GLY A 371 24.59 -16.87 -11.96
CA GLY A 371 24.60 -18.21 -12.52
C GLY A 371 23.27 -18.90 -12.76
N GLU A 372 22.80 -19.70 -11.83
CA GLU A 372 21.59 -20.53 -11.98
C GLU A 372 20.58 -20.24 -10.88
N THR A 373 19.30 -20.47 -11.18
CA THR A 373 18.19 -20.38 -10.22
C THR A 373 17.26 -21.56 -10.40
N GLU A 374 16.78 -22.12 -9.28
CA GLU A 374 15.80 -23.20 -9.32
C GLU A 374 14.38 -22.71 -9.69
N MET A 375 14.13 -21.40 -9.55
CA MET A 375 12.85 -20.78 -9.92
C MET A 375 13.04 -19.60 -10.90
N PRO A 376 13.30 -19.87 -12.19
CA PRO A 376 13.53 -18.80 -13.17
C PRO A 376 12.35 -17.84 -13.35
N SER A 377 11.11 -18.29 -13.13
CA SER A 377 9.93 -17.43 -13.16
C SER A 377 9.97 -16.32 -12.11
N THR A 378 10.56 -16.58 -10.94
CA THR A 378 10.69 -15.56 -9.88
C THR A 378 11.58 -14.41 -10.32
N VAL A 379 12.68 -14.72 -11.00
CA VAL A 379 13.60 -13.71 -11.55
C VAL A 379 12.89 -12.82 -12.57
N CYS A 380 12.19 -13.43 -13.52
CA CYS A 380 11.50 -12.70 -14.58
C CYS A 380 10.39 -11.78 -14.00
N ASN A 381 9.60 -12.31 -13.08
CA ASN A 381 8.50 -11.56 -12.45
C ASN A 381 9.02 -10.43 -11.54
N LEU A 382 10.10 -10.67 -10.78
CA LEU A 382 10.74 -9.66 -9.95
C LEU A 382 11.20 -8.46 -10.77
N LEU A 383 11.92 -8.71 -11.86
CA LEU A 383 12.43 -7.64 -12.72
C LEU A 383 11.29 -6.85 -13.37
N TYR A 384 10.26 -7.54 -13.87
CA TYR A 384 9.09 -6.86 -14.42
C TYR A 384 8.41 -5.98 -13.37
N ALA A 385 8.15 -6.51 -12.16
CA ALA A 385 7.50 -5.77 -11.08
C ALA A 385 8.30 -4.50 -10.71
N TYR A 386 9.62 -4.62 -10.55
CA TYR A 386 10.45 -3.47 -10.22
C TYR A 386 10.52 -2.44 -11.37
N ASN A 387 10.64 -2.88 -12.63
CA ASN A 387 10.58 -1.96 -13.76
C ASN A 387 9.26 -1.18 -13.79
N HIS A 388 8.14 -1.87 -13.56
CA HIS A 388 6.81 -1.31 -13.60
C HIS A 388 6.53 -0.36 -12.41
N PHE A 389 6.67 -0.85 -11.17
CA PHE A 389 6.24 -0.11 -9.98
C PHE A 389 7.24 0.98 -9.55
N PHE A 390 8.51 0.84 -9.86
CA PHE A 390 9.50 1.91 -9.69
C PHE A 390 9.62 2.82 -10.92
N ARG A 391 8.80 2.59 -11.95
CA ARG A 391 8.75 3.40 -13.17
C ARG A 391 10.13 3.58 -13.80
N LEU A 392 10.91 2.48 -13.92
CA LEU A 392 12.27 2.55 -14.47
C LEU A 392 12.25 2.88 -15.95
N GLY A 393 11.15 2.53 -16.66
CA GLY A 393 10.87 2.96 -18.03
C GLY A 393 11.63 2.18 -19.11
N TYR A 394 12.09 0.98 -18.80
CA TYR A 394 12.73 0.11 -19.78
C TYR A 394 11.74 -0.78 -20.52
N ASP A 395 11.99 -1.03 -21.79
CA ASP A 395 11.31 -2.10 -22.52
C ASP A 395 11.70 -3.45 -21.93
N ILE A 396 10.79 -4.43 -21.98
CA ILE A 396 11.04 -5.76 -21.40
C ILE A 396 12.23 -6.46 -22.07
N HIS A 397 12.47 -6.22 -23.37
CA HIS A 397 13.60 -6.75 -24.13
C HIS A 397 14.94 -6.10 -23.75
N ASP A 398 14.94 -5.00 -23.00
CA ASP A 398 16.18 -4.41 -22.50
C ASP A 398 16.81 -5.28 -21.41
N TYR A 399 16.02 -6.06 -20.66
CA TYR A 399 16.49 -6.84 -19.52
C TYR A 399 16.17 -8.34 -19.59
N LEU A 400 15.10 -8.78 -20.29
CA LEU A 400 14.78 -10.19 -20.53
C LEU A 400 15.03 -10.57 -21.99
N LYS A 401 15.43 -11.82 -22.21
CA LYS A 401 15.60 -12.42 -23.53
C LYS A 401 14.34 -13.16 -23.98
N ASP A 402 14.21 -13.34 -25.30
CA ASP A 402 13.25 -14.29 -25.86
C ASP A 402 13.62 -15.74 -25.47
N PRO A 403 12.64 -16.62 -25.23
CA PRO A 403 11.21 -16.41 -25.51
C PRO A 403 10.42 -15.71 -24.39
N VAL A 404 11.03 -15.44 -23.23
CA VAL A 404 10.33 -14.88 -22.07
C VAL A 404 9.81 -13.47 -22.37
N ALA A 405 10.67 -12.58 -22.84
CA ALA A 405 10.29 -11.20 -23.14
C ALA A 405 9.10 -11.14 -24.11
N LYS A 406 9.17 -11.91 -25.20
CA LYS A 406 8.14 -11.97 -26.23
C LYS A 406 6.79 -12.48 -25.74
N ASN A 407 6.78 -13.42 -24.80
CA ASN A 407 5.55 -14.09 -24.36
C ASN A 407 5.15 -13.68 -22.93
N PHE A 408 5.73 -12.62 -22.38
CA PHE A 408 5.56 -12.26 -20.97
C PHE A 408 4.09 -12.02 -20.61
N ASP A 409 3.34 -11.32 -21.44
CA ASP A 409 1.91 -11.05 -21.21
C ASP A 409 1.11 -12.34 -21.12
N GLU A 410 1.32 -13.27 -22.05
CA GLU A 410 0.65 -14.57 -22.07
C GLU A 410 1.09 -15.45 -20.89
N TRP A 411 2.37 -15.48 -20.58
CA TRP A 411 2.89 -16.40 -19.58
C TRP A 411 2.67 -15.93 -18.15
N PHE A 412 2.83 -14.63 -17.88
CA PHE A 412 2.77 -14.03 -16.54
C PHE A 412 1.54 -13.15 -16.31
N LEU A 413 1.28 -12.16 -17.17
CA LEU A 413 0.21 -11.20 -16.93
C LEU A 413 -1.19 -11.79 -17.11
N SER A 414 -1.33 -12.84 -17.91
CA SER A 414 -2.58 -13.61 -18.01
C SER A 414 -2.98 -14.30 -16.71
N LYS A 415 -2.00 -14.61 -15.84
CA LYS A 415 -2.15 -15.33 -14.56
C LYS A 415 -2.90 -16.67 -14.67
N GLN A 416 -2.69 -17.34 -15.80
CA GLN A 416 -3.24 -18.68 -16.04
C GLN A 416 -2.25 -19.79 -15.65
N ASN A 417 -0.93 -19.47 -15.62
CA ASN A 417 0.12 -20.45 -15.41
C ASN A 417 0.55 -20.47 -13.94
N LYS A 418 0.65 -21.65 -13.37
CA LYS A 418 1.31 -21.86 -12.08
C LYS A 418 2.82 -21.93 -12.26
N ARG A 419 3.60 -21.75 -11.18
CA ARG A 419 5.07 -21.79 -11.19
C ARG A 419 5.64 -23.00 -11.98
N LYS A 420 5.16 -24.20 -11.71
CA LYS A 420 5.66 -25.40 -12.37
C LYS A 420 5.53 -25.32 -13.89
N ALA A 421 4.39 -24.86 -14.41
CA ALA A 421 4.21 -24.68 -15.85
C ALA A 421 5.15 -23.61 -16.41
N LEU A 422 5.32 -22.50 -15.69
CA LEU A 422 6.26 -21.44 -16.10
C LEU A 422 7.69 -21.98 -16.18
N ASP A 423 8.18 -22.60 -15.12
CA ASP A 423 9.59 -23.00 -15.02
C ASP A 423 9.93 -24.22 -15.89
N GLU A 424 9.10 -25.27 -15.84
CA GLU A 424 9.43 -26.56 -16.46
C GLU A 424 8.93 -26.72 -17.92
N GLU A 425 7.79 -26.07 -18.25
CA GLU A 425 7.14 -26.28 -19.56
C GLU A 425 7.36 -25.10 -20.53
N LEU A 426 7.47 -23.86 -20.02
CA LEU A 426 7.57 -22.66 -20.82
C LEU A 426 9.01 -22.10 -20.86
N ILE A 427 9.60 -21.80 -19.70
CA ILE A 427 10.94 -21.20 -19.61
C ILE A 427 12.05 -22.24 -19.89
N LYS A 428 12.03 -23.39 -19.22
CA LYS A 428 12.89 -24.57 -19.45
C LYS A 428 14.39 -24.39 -19.23
N THR A 429 14.82 -23.28 -18.65
CA THR A 429 16.23 -23.05 -18.32
C THR A 429 16.35 -22.53 -16.89
N LYS A 430 17.40 -22.94 -16.20
CA LYS A 430 17.79 -22.45 -14.88
C LYS A 430 18.90 -21.43 -14.95
N LYS A 431 19.53 -21.28 -16.12
CA LYS A 431 20.66 -20.35 -16.32
C LYS A 431 20.13 -18.93 -16.48
N THR A 432 20.55 -18.05 -15.60
CA THR A 432 20.19 -16.64 -15.68
C THR A 432 20.70 -15.96 -16.95
N SER A 433 21.85 -16.41 -17.47
CA SER A 433 22.38 -15.92 -18.75
C SER A 433 21.51 -16.24 -19.97
N ASP A 434 20.64 -17.26 -19.89
CA ASP A 434 19.68 -17.56 -20.95
C ASP A 434 18.42 -16.70 -20.86
N LEU A 435 18.15 -16.14 -19.67
CA LEU A 435 16.98 -15.32 -19.36
C LEU A 435 17.25 -13.82 -19.54
N LEU A 436 18.46 -13.38 -19.13
CA LEU A 436 18.81 -11.97 -18.96
C LEU A 436 19.70 -11.48 -20.10
N THR A 437 19.51 -10.23 -20.49
CA THR A 437 20.35 -9.59 -21.51
C THR A 437 21.77 -9.34 -20.98
N GLU A 438 22.71 -9.21 -21.89
CA GLU A 438 24.09 -8.85 -21.53
C GLU A 438 24.15 -7.48 -20.85
N SER A 439 23.31 -6.54 -21.30
CA SER A 439 23.19 -5.22 -20.69
C SER A 439 22.74 -5.27 -19.23
N PHE A 440 21.83 -6.19 -18.90
CA PHE A 440 21.39 -6.39 -17.52
C PHE A 440 22.47 -7.07 -16.67
N LEU A 441 23.18 -8.04 -17.22
CA LEU A 441 24.25 -8.78 -16.52
C LEU A 441 25.52 -7.95 -16.29
N ASP A 442 25.72 -6.86 -17.06
CA ASP A 442 26.81 -5.92 -16.85
C ASP A 442 26.47 -4.92 -15.73
N ALA A 443 27.03 -5.13 -14.53
CA ALA A 443 26.84 -4.27 -13.37
C ALA A 443 27.29 -2.80 -13.59
N SER A 444 28.11 -2.54 -14.63
CA SER A 444 28.51 -1.18 -15.01
C SER A 444 27.47 -0.47 -15.89
N ASN A 445 26.53 -1.21 -16.46
CA ASN A 445 25.49 -0.67 -17.32
C ASN A 445 24.49 0.19 -16.52
N PRO A 446 24.10 1.37 -17.03
CA PRO A 446 23.08 2.22 -16.38
C PRO A 446 21.76 1.50 -16.08
N LEU A 447 21.32 0.58 -16.95
CA LEU A 447 20.13 -0.23 -16.76
C LEU A 447 20.25 -1.07 -15.47
N SER A 448 21.32 -1.87 -15.36
CA SER A 448 21.59 -2.71 -14.19
C SER A 448 21.66 -1.89 -12.90
N ARG A 449 22.32 -0.73 -12.93
CA ARG A 449 22.42 0.18 -11.79
C ARG A 449 21.07 0.76 -11.36
N ARG A 450 20.15 1.05 -12.28
CA ARG A 450 18.82 1.55 -11.94
C ARG A 450 17.97 0.50 -11.25
N PHE A 451 18.04 -0.76 -11.69
CA PHE A 451 17.42 -1.87 -10.97
C PHE A 451 18.01 -2.04 -9.57
N SER A 452 19.34 -2.05 -9.44
CA SER A 452 20.02 -2.13 -8.13
C SER A 452 19.62 -0.99 -7.18
N ALA A 453 19.47 0.23 -7.72
CA ALA A 453 19.00 1.36 -6.93
C ALA A 453 17.54 1.18 -6.46
N ALA A 454 16.65 0.67 -7.31
CA ALA A 454 15.26 0.36 -6.94
C ALA A 454 15.20 -0.75 -5.87
N PHE A 455 16.00 -1.80 -6.00
CA PHE A 455 16.13 -2.84 -4.97
C PHE A 455 16.62 -2.28 -3.64
N SER A 456 17.59 -1.36 -3.65
CA SER A 456 18.10 -0.71 -2.45
C SER A 456 17.04 0.14 -1.74
N VAL A 457 16.19 0.82 -2.50
CA VAL A 457 15.09 1.64 -1.95
C VAL A 457 14.02 0.80 -1.25
N ASP A 458 13.76 -0.40 -1.77
CA ASP A 458 12.72 -1.30 -1.23
C ASP A 458 13.25 -2.28 -0.17
N ALA A 459 14.58 -2.35 0.04
CA ALA A 459 15.20 -3.24 1.01
C ALA A 459 14.67 -2.98 2.43
N LEU A 460 14.36 -4.07 3.15
CA LEU A 460 13.82 -4.02 4.51
C LEU A 460 14.91 -3.99 5.59
N THR A 461 16.18 -4.12 5.20
CA THR A 461 17.34 -4.09 6.07
C THR A 461 17.90 -2.69 6.31
N SER A 462 17.21 -1.67 5.80
CA SER A 462 17.57 -0.25 5.95
C SER A 462 16.37 0.66 5.73
N GLY A 463 16.55 1.96 5.96
CA GLY A 463 15.58 3.00 5.59
C GLY A 463 14.36 3.15 6.51
N TRP A 464 14.26 2.38 7.59
CA TRP A 464 13.21 2.48 8.60
C TRP A 464 13.73 2.12 9.99
N LYS A 465 12.96 2.43 11.04
CA LYS A 465 13.30 2.12 12.42
C LYS A 465 12.22 1.21 13.02
N PRO A 466 12.51 -0.08 13.24
CA PRO A 466 11.56 -0.97 13.88
C PRO A 466 11.32 -0.59 15.35
N ARG A 467 10.12 -0.83 15.83
CA ARG A 467 9.75 -0.64 17.24
C ARG A 467 10.41 -1.72 18.11
N SER A 468 10.94 -1.33 19.24
CA SER A 468 11.69 -2.20 20.15
C SER A 468 10.83 -3.24 20.89
N ASP A 469 9.51 -3.14 20.84
CA ASP A 469 8.56 -4.07 21.48
C ASP A 469 8.16 -5.25 20.59
N PHE A 470 8.66 -5.33 19.36
CA PHE A 470 8.42 -6.48 18.50
C PHE A 470 9.14 -7.74 19.01
N ASP A 471 8.46 -8.89 18.91
CA ASP A 471 9.02 -10.23 19.10
C ASP A 471 8.98 -10.96 17.74
N VAL A 472 10.14 -11.23 17.18
CA VAL A 472 10.26 -11.76 15.81
C VAL A 472 10.94 -13.12 15.84
N MET A 473 10.31 -14.12 15.21
CA MET A 473 10.97 -15.37 14.82
C MET A 473 11.45 -15.23 13.38
N LEU A 474 12.75 -15.35 13.17
CA LEU A 474 13.36 -15.49 11.85
C LEU A 474 13.71 -16.96 11.60
N PHE A 475 13.34 -17.46 10.43
CA PHE A 475 13.64 -18.80 9.99
C PHE A 475 14.34 -18.76 8.62
N HIS A 476 15.36 -19.63 8.43
CA HIS A 476 15.97 -19.81 7.12
C HIS A 476 16.65 -21.19 6.98
N ASP A 477 16.42 -21.84 5.84
CA ASP A 477 17.15 -23.06 5.46
C ASP A 477 18.47 -22.68 4.78
N THR A 478 19.59 -23.13 5.32
CA THR A 478 20.91 -22.87 4.72
C THR A 478 21.13 -23.58 3.37
N LYS A 479 20.23 -24.50 3.00
CA LYS A 479 20.18 -25.15 1.69
C LYS A 479 19.11 -24.57 0.76
N ASP A 480 18.50 -23.46 1.14
CA ASP A 480 17.56 -22.76 0.28
C ASP A 480 18.23 -22.43 -1.07
N ASP A 481 17.60 -22.92 -2.14
CA ASP A 481 18.10 -22.83 -3.51
C ASP A 481 17.40 -21.73 -4.34
N VAL A 482 16.61 -20.90 -3.65
CA VAL A 482 15.85 -19.76 -4.24
C VAL A 482 16.21 -18.45 -3.57
N VAL A 483 16.13 -18.38 -2.23
CA VAL A 483 16.46 -17.19 -1.45
C VAL A 483 17.80 -17.39 -0.73
N PRO A 484 18.84 -16.63 -1.06
CA PRO A 484 20.16 -16.76 -0.42
C PRO A 484 20.08 -16.49 1.09
N VAL A 485 20.80 -17.32 1.89
CA VAL A 485 20.83 -17.21 3.36
C VAL A 485 21.38 -15.86 3.85
N GLU A 486 22.07 -15.12 3.00
CA GLU A 486 22.53 -13.75 3.25
C GLU A 486 21.37 -12.82 3.61
N ASN A 487 20.15 -13.06 3.08
CA ASN A 487 18.93 -12.33 3.45
C ASN A 487 18.61 -12.48 4.93
N PHE A 488 18.72 -13.70 5.46
CA PHE A 488 18.53 -13.95 6.88
C PHE A 488 19.57 -13.20 7.72
N TYR A 489 20.85 -13.30 7.38
CA TYR A 489 21.91 -12.64 8.16
C TYR A 489 21.80 -11.12 8.11
N ALA A 490 21.44 -10.55 6.97
CA ALA A 490 21.22 -9.11 6.84
C ALA A 490 20.05 -8.64 7.71
N MET A 491 18.91 -9.34 7.67
CA MET A 491 17.74 -9.02 8.49
C MET A 491 18.00 -9.24 9.99
N SER A 492 18.62 -10.36 10.39
CA SER A 492 19.02 -10.61 11.76
C SER A 492 19.91 -9.50 12.32
N LYS A 493 20.93 -9.11 11.56
CA LYS A 493 21.83 -8.01 11.91
C LYS A 493 21.07 -6.69 12.09
N PHE A 494 20.15 -6.39 11.17
CA PHE A 494 19.33 -5.17 11.21
C PHE A 494 18.43 -5.13 12.44
N LEU A 495 17.70 -6.21 12.73
CA LEU A 495 16.80 -6.29 13.88
C LEU A 495 17.56 -6.18 15.20
N LYS A 496 18.68 -6.92 15.37
CA LYS A 496 19.52 -6.86 16.56
C LYS A 496 20.13 -5.49 16.79
N ALA A 497 20.58 -4.81 15.71
CA ALA A 497 21.12 -3.46 15.80
C ALA A 497 20.08 -2.43 16.28
N ASN A 498 18.78 -2.72 16.07
CA ASN A 498 17.66 -1.92 16.55
C ASN A 498 17.06 -2.40 17.89
N GLY A 499 17.67 -3.39 18.54
CA GLY A 499 17.26 -3.88 19.86
C GLY A 499 16.00 -4.76 19.83
N ILE A 500 15.64 -5.35 18.68
CA ILE A 500 14.48 -6.21 18.55
C ILE A 500 14.77 -7.59 19.13
N LYS A 501 13.81 -8.09 19.92
CA LYS A 501 13.85 -9.49 20.39
C LYS A 501 13.66 -10.43 19.20
N THR A 502 14.69 -11.20 18.89
CA THR A 502 14.72 -12.10 17.73
C THR A 502 15.04 -13.51 18.17
N GLU A 503 14.18 -14.46 17.85
CA GLU A 503 14.45 -15.89 17.94
C GLU A 503 14.82 -16.39 16.53
N GLU A 504 15.94 -17.09 16.42
CA GLU A 504 16.55 -17.43 15.14
C GLU A 504 16.60 -18.94 14.94
N PHE A 505 16.05 -19.40 13.82
CA PHE A 505 16.16 -20.76 13.32
C PHE A 505 16.87 -20.73 11.97
N VAL A 506 18.15 -21.01 11.96
CA VAL A 506 18.95 -21.12 10.74
C VAL A 506 19.68 -22.47 10.77
N GLY A 507 19.50 -23.27 9.72
CA GLY A 507 20.03 -24.62 9.66
C GLY A 507 19.63 -25.35 8.38
N GLU A 508 19.98 -26.61 8.26
CA GLU A 508 19.58 -27.48 7.15
C GLU A 508 18.28 -28.20 7.51
N TYR A 509 17.18 -27.79 6.85
CA TYR A 509 15.83 -28.32 7.11
C TYR A 509 15.26 -29.10 5.92
N SER A 510 15.77 -28.89 4.71
CA SER A 510 15.38 -29.61 3.51
C SER A 510 16.10 -30.95 3.39
N ALA A 511 15.39 -31.97 2.94
CA ALA A 511 15.97 -33.29 2.69
C ALA A 511 16.46 -33.43 1.24
N GLU A 512 17.60 -34.10 1.00
CA GLU A 512 18.11 -34.34 -0.36
C GLU A 512 17.13 -35.10 -1.28
N ALA A 513 16.26 -35.95 -0.69
CA ALA A 513 15.26 -36.72 -1.44
C ALA A 513 14.22 -35.89 -2.20
N THR A 514 14.12 -34.59 -1.94
CA THR A 514 13.15 -33.71 -2.58
C THR A 514 13.54 -33.27 -3.99
N LYS A 515 14.82 -33.30 -4.33
CA LYS A 515 15.29 -32.99 -5.69
C LYS A 515 14.81 -34.00 -6.73
N GLU A 516 14.50 -35.23 -6.35
CA GLU A 516 14.00 -36.29 -7.25
C GLU A 516 12.50 -36.09 -7.63
N VAL A 517 11.75 -35.30 -6.87
CA VAL A 517 10.31 -35.07 -7.08
C VAL A 517 9.97 -33.70 -7.64
N GLY A 518 10.95 -32.91 -8.07
CA GLY A 518 10.73 -31.59 -8.68
C GLY A 518 10.27 -30.50 -7.70
N ILE A 519 10.54 -30.70 -6.39
CA ILE A 519 10.28 -29.72 -5.32
C ILE A 519 11.62 -29.10 -4.91
N THR A 520 11.66 -27.79 -4.76
CA THR A 520 12.88 -27.08 -4.34
C THR A 520 13.14 -27.24 -2.83
N ASN A 521 14.39 -27.06 -2.39
CA ASN A 521 14.69 -27.00 -0.96
C ASN A 521 13.91 -25.89 -0.26
N HIS A 522 13.76 -24.76 -0.94
CA HIS A 522 12.92 -23.64 -0.50
C HIS A 522 11.47 -24.04 -0.19
N GLU A 523 10.85 -24.85 -1.05
CA GLU A 523 9.47 -25.30 -0.83
C GLU A 523 9.35 -26.32 0.32
N VAL A 524 10.37 -27.16 0.51
CA VAL A 524 10.37 -28.18 1.58
C VAL A 524 10.56 -27.55 2.95
N SER A 525 11.46 -26.61 3.08
CA SER A 525 11.73 -25.93 4.34
C SER A 525 10.52 -25.15 4.87
N ALA A 526 9.61 -24.73 3.99
CA ALA A 526 8.34 -24.12 4.37
C ALA A 526 7.53 -24.98 5.36
N LEU A 527 7.54 -26.30 5.20
CA LEU A 527 6.84 -27.19 6.12
C LEU A 527 7.39 -27.07 7.55
N THR A 528 8.71 -27.06 7.70
CA THR A 528 9.36 -26.88 9.00
C THR A 528 9.04 -25.53 9.61
N PHE A 529 9.06 -24.46 8.82
CA PHE A 529 8.65 -23.14 9.26
C PHE A 529 7.22 -23.13 9.80
N PHE A 530 6.26 -23.69 9.08
CA PHE A 530 4.86 -23.72 9.51
C PHE A 530 4.65 -24.60 10.76
N LEU A 531 5.38 -25.70 10.89
CA LEU A 531 5.34 -26.51 12.11
C LEU A 531 5.82 -25.71 13.33
N ARG A 532 6.86 -24.88 13.21
CA ARG A 532 7.31 -24.00 14.30
C ARG A 532 6.23 -23.02 14.76
N ILE A 533 5.45 -22.48 13.82
CA ILE A 533 4.32 -21.59 14.15
C ILE A 533 3.27 -22.37 14.94
N VAL A 534 2.88 -23.54 14.47
CA VAL A 534 1.88 -24.38 15.14
C VAL A 534 2.36 -24.81 16.53
N GLU A 535 3.63 -25.23 16.68
CA GLU A 535 4.25 -25.57 17.97
C GLU A 535 4.15 -24.36 18.95
N TRP A 536 4.53 -23.17 18.49
CA TRP A 536 4.45 -21.98 19.33
C TRP A 536 3.00 -21.65 19.71
N MET A 537 2.07 -21.68 18.76
CA MET A 537 0.65 -21.43 19.04
C MET A 537 0.10 -22.44 20.05
N THR A 538 0.36 -23.73 19.86
CA THR A 538 -0.10 -24.79 20.77
C THR A 538 0.49 -24.66 22.17
N ALA A 539 1.72 -24.16 22.31
CA ALA A 539 2.36 -23.96 23.60
C ALA A 539 1.87 -22.72 24.37
N ASN A 540 1.24 -21.76 23.69
CA ASN A 540 0.82 -20.47 24.27
C ASN A 540 -0.69 -20.32 24.41
N TYR A 541 -1.49 -21.18 23.77
CA TYR A 541 -2.97 -21.16 23.76
C TYR A 541 -3.55 -22.56 23.98
#